data_bba20cd729d2dbfa1fd6dafef4aa7d1c
#
_entry.id   bba20cd729d2dbfa1fd6dafef4aa7d1c
#
_cell.length_a   1.000
_cell.length_b   1.000
_cell.length_c   1.000
_cell.angle_alpha   90.00
_cell.angle_beta   90.00
_cell.angle_gamma   90.00
#
_symmetry.space_group_name_H-M   'P 1'
#
loop_
_entity.id
_entity.type
_entity.pdbx_description
1 polymer ?
#
loop_
_entity_poly.entity_id
_entity_poly.type
_entity_poly.pdbx_seq_one_letter_code
_entity_poly.pdbx_strand_id
1 'polypeptide(L)'
;MKRSVELTQLAERQLIAAQAWWHRNRDKAPGAFDEDMQSALLYLSENLSSSTAYRHARRPNVRRYLVERIRYYIYFRVAEDKIQVLRIWHASRRPPCGL
;
A
#
# COMPACT_ATOMS: atom_id res chain seq x y z
N MET A 1 19.65 4.26 -0.77
CA MET A 1 19.73 3.15 0.21
C MET A 1 18.38 2.48 0.33
N LYS A 2 18.37 1.16 0.30
CA LYS A 2 17.13 0.38 0.36
C LYS A 2 16.59 0.30 1.79
N ARG A 3 15.29 0.57 1.97
CA ARG A 3 14.61 0.45 3.24
C ARG A 3 13.88 -0.87 3.35
N SER A 4 13.82 -1.43 4.54
CA SER A 4 12.98 -2.61 4.76
C SER A 4 11.50 -2.21 4.79
N VAL A 5 10.63 -3.13 4.39
CA VAL A 5 9.19 -2.90 4.35
C VAL A 5 8.52 -3.86 5.33
N GLU A 6 7.74 -3.30 6.24
CA GLU A 6 6.97 -4.08 7.20
C GLU A 6 5.50 -3.70 7.08
N LEU A 7 4.63 -4.70 7.17
CA LEU A 7 3.18 -4.45 7.22
C LEU A 7 2.70 -4.60 8.65
N THR A 8 1.81 -3.67 9.07
CA THR A 8 1.10 -3.86 10.33
C THR A 8 0.19 -5.06 10.20
N GLN A 9 -0.27 -5.60 11.32
CA GLN A 9 -1.19 -6.73 11.31
C GLN A 9 -2.46 -6.39 10.53
N LEU A 10 -2.98 -5.19 10.70
CA LEU A 10 -4.16 -4.73 9.96
C LEU A 10 -3.88 -4.65 8.46
N ALA A 11 -2.76 -4.07 8.07
CA ALA A 11 -2.40 -3.97 6.64
C ALA A 11 -2.25 -5.35 6.01
N GLU A 12 -1.65 -6.29 6.74
CA GLU A 12 -1.51 -7.67 6.27
C GLU A 12 -2.87 -8.33 6.02
N ARG A 13 -3.81 -8.15 6.94
CA ARG A 13 -5.18 -8.67 6.77
C ARG A 13 -5.86 -8.04 5.55
N GLN A 14 -5.67 -6.75 5.35
CA GLN A 14 -6.25 -6.04 4.21
C GLN A 14 -5.63 -6.52 2.90
N LEU A 15 -4.33 -6.78 2.90
CA LEU A 15 -3.65 -7.31 1.73
C LEU A 15 -4.22 -8.67 1.34
N ILE A 16 -4.36 -9.57 2.30
CA ILE A 16 -4.91 -10.90 2.07
C ILE A 16 -6.35 -10.82 1.55
N ALA A 17 -7.17 -9.97 2.16
CA ALA A 17 -8.56 -9.78 1.73
C ALA A 17 -8.64 -9.22 0.30
N ALA A 18 -7.77 -8.28 -0.04
CA ALA A 18 -7.73 -7.70 -1.38
C ALA A 18 -7.29 -8.72 -2.42
N GLN A 19 -6.29 -9.56 -2.10
CA GLN A 19 -5.87 -10.65 -2.98
C GLN A 19 -7.01 -11.61 -3.26
N ALA A 20 -7.72 -12.01 -2.21
CA ALA A 20 -8.83 -12.96 -2.34
C ALA A 20 -9.95 -12.37 -3.20
N TRP A 21 -10.27 -11.08 -2.98
CA TRP A 21 -11.28 -10.40 -3.78
C TRP A 21 -10.87 -10.34 -5.25
N TRP A 22 -9.62 -9.98 -5.52
CA TRP A 22 -9.12 -9.84 -6.89
C TRP A 22 -9.17 -11.18 -7.63
N HIS A 23 -8.70 -12.24 -7.00
CA HIS A 23 -8.70 -13.58 -7.62
C HIS A 23 -10.11 -14.07 -7.94
N ARG A 24 -11.11 -13.71 -7.14
CA ARG A 24 -12.50 -14.09 -7.39
C ARG A 24 -13.16 -13.25 -8.48
N ASN A 25 -12.76 -11.99 -8.63
CA ASN A 25 -13.48 -11.01 -9.43
C ASN A 25 -12.75 -10.56 -10.70
N ARG A 26 -11.49 -10.92 -10.87
CA ARG A 26 -10.65 -10.52 -12.00
C ARG A 26 -9.98 -11.72 -12.62
N ASP A 27 -10.76 -12.64 -13.14
CA ASP A 27 -10.27 -13.89 -13.72
C ASP A 27 -9.43 -13.71 -14.98
N LYS A 28 -9.57 -12.57 -15.67
CA LYS A 28 -8.76 -12.29 -16.87
C LYS A 28 -7.33 -11.84 -16.54
N ALA A 29 -7.09 -11.40 -15.34
CA ALA A 29 -5.76 -10.96 -14.90
C ALA A 29 -5.53 -11.34 -13.44
N PRO A 30 -5.56 -12.65 -13.11
CA PRO A 30 -5.53 -13.08 -11.73
C PRO A 30 -4.21 -12.74 -11.01
N GLY A 31 -3.12 -12.66 -11.74
CA GLY A 31 -1.82 -12.33 -11.16
C GLY A 31 -1.53 -10.85 -11.05
N ALA A 32 -2.39 -9.98 -11.61
CA ALA A 32 -2.09 -8.55 -11.68
C ALA A 32 -1.95 -7.90 -10.30
N PHE A 33 -2.80 -8.27 -9.36
CA PHE A 33 -2.74 -7.71 -8.01
C PHE A 33 -1.41 -8.07 -7.33
N ASP A 34 -1.06 -9.35 -7.35
CA ASP A 34 0.16 -9.82 -6.67
C ASP A 34 1.40 -9.20 -7.29
N GLU A 35 1.48 -9.20 -8.62
CA GLU A 35 2.61 -8.62 -9.34
C GLU A 35 2.78 -7.15 -9.04
N ASP A 36 1.71 -6.39 -9.17
CA ASP A 36 1.77 -4.94 -9.01
C ASP A 36 2.01 -4.53 -7.56
N MET A 37 1.39 -5.24 -6.62
CA MET A 37 1.60 -4.94 -5.21
C MET A 37 3.04 -5.24 -4.79
N GLN A 38 3.58 -6.38 -5.20
CA GLN A 38 4.95 -6.75 -4.90
C GLN A 38 5.93 -5.74 -5.52
N SER A 39 5.70 -5.38 -6.77
CA SER A 39 6.56 -4.41 -7.47
C SER A 39 6.48 -3.03 -6.81
N ALA A 40 5.29 -2.62 -6.38
CA ALA A 40 5.10 -1.32 -5.73
C ALA A 40 5.82 -1.26 -4.38
N LEU A 41 5.72 -2.30 -3.57
CA LEU A 41 6.40 -2.34 -2.27
C LEU A 41 7.91 -2.31 -2.44
N LEU A 42 8.43 -3.04 -3.42
CA LEU A 42 9.86 -3.02 -3.73
C LEU A 42 10.29 -1.64 -4.23
N TYR A 43 9.51 -1.05 -5.12
CA TYR A 43 9.79 0.27 -5.67
C TYR A 43 9.85 1.33 -4.56
N LEU A 44 8.88 1.32 -3.64
CA LEU A 44 8.85 2.28 -2.52
C LEU A 44 10.04 2.12 -1.59
N SER A 45 10.54 0.90 -1.42
CA SER A 45 11.71 0.68 -0.56
C SER A 45 12.95 1.43 -1.06
N GLU A 46 12.97 1.76 -2.36
CA GLU A 46 14.11 2.41 -3.00
C GLU A 46 13.80 3.84 -3.45
N ASN A 47 12.51 4.19 -3.64
CA ASN A 47 12.10 5.43 -4.29
C ASN A 47 11.01 6.16 -3.49
N LEU A 48 11.32 6.51 -2.26
CA LEU A 48 10.35 7.13 -1.34
C LEU A 48 9.75 8.42 -1.91
N SER A 49 10.53 9.19 -2.65
CA SER A 49 10.08 10.47 -3.22
C SER A 49 8.94 10.33 -4.24
N SER A 50 8.69 9.12 -4.74
CA SER A 50 7.59 8.87 -5.68
C SER A 50 6.23 8.85 -5.00
N SER A 51 6.18 8.83 -3.68
CA SER A 51 4.93 8.84 -2.92
C SER A 51 4.52 10.27 -2.56
N THR A 52 3.26 10.43 -2.16
CA THR A 52 2.69 11.73 -1.79
C THR A 52 2.40 11.77 -0.29
N ALA A 53 2.75 12.89 0.35
CA ALA A 53 2.43 13.10 1.75
C ALA A 53 0.91 13.06 1.97
N TYR A 54 0.46 12.36 3.00
CA TYR A 54 -0.96 12.30 3.37
C TYR A 54 -1.20 13.21 4.56
N ARG A 55 -1.74 14.41 4.28
CA ARG A 55 -1.84 15.49 5.27
C ARG A 55 -2.99 15.34 6.26
N HIS A 56 -3.92 14.44 5.98
CA HIS A 56 -5.08 14.22 6.86
C HIS A 56 -4.81 13.17 7.94
N ALA A 57 -3.59 12.64 8.00
CA ALA A 57 -3.22 11.67 9.01
C ALA A 57 -2.96 12.34 10.36
N ARG A 58 -3.29 11.66 11.44
CA ARG A 58 -2.97 12.12 12.79
C ARG A 58 -1.48 11.98 13.10
N ARG A 59 -0.85 10.93 12.55
CA ARG A 59 0.57 10.67 12.75
C ARG A 59 1.40 11.48 11.76
N PRO A 60 2.59 11.92 12.16
CA PRO A 60 3.49 12.58 11.21
C PRO A 60 4.06 11.57 10.20
N ASN A 61 4.52 12.09 9.09
CA ASN A 61 5.25 11.31 8.08
C ASN A 61 4.44 10.19 7.41
N VAL A 62 3.12 10.30 7.41
CA VAL A 62 2.28 9.37 6.66
C VAL A 62 2.26 9.78 5.20
N ARG A 63 2.46 8.80 4.33
CA ARG A 63 2.45 8.99 2.89
C ARG A 63 1.55 7.95 2.25
N ARG A 64 1.18 8.20 0.99
CA ARG A 64 0.43 7.21 0.22
C ARG A 64 0.96 7.11 -1.20
N TYR A 65 0.78 5.95 -1.79
CA TYR A 65 1.19 5.66 -3.15
C TYR A 65 0.09 4.88 -3.86
N LEU A 66 -0.33 5.36 -5.03
CA LEU A 66 -1.37 4.69 -5.82
C LEU A 66 -0.72 3.66 -6.74
N VAL A 67 -1.15 2.40 -6.60
CA VAL A 67 -0.79 1.33 -7.53
C VAL A 67 -1.85 1.36 -8.63
N GLU A 68 -1.55 2.04 -9.72
CA GLU A 68 -2.56 2.48 -10.68
C GLU A 68 -3.35 1.36 -11.34
N ARG A 69 -2.69 0.31 -11.84
CA ARG A 69 -3.39 -0.74 -12.57
C ARG A 69 -4.44 -1.45 -11.72
N ILE A 70 -4.15 -1.68 -10.46
CA ILE A 70 -5.07 -2.38 -9.55
C ILE A 70 -5.94 -1.43 -8.74
N ARG A 71 -5.66 -0.13 -8.77
CA ARG A 71 -6.44 0.92 -8.10
C ARG A 71 -6.47 0.78 -6.58
N TYR A 72 -5.34 0.40 -6.00
CA TYR A 72 -5.17 0.36 -4.55
C TYR A 72 -4.13 1.37 -4.10
N TYR A 73 -4.40 2.04 -2.97
CA TYR A 73 -3.41 2.86 -2.28
C TYR A 73 -2.67 2.05 -1.25
N ILE A 74 -1.39 2.31 -1.13
CA ILE A 74 -0.57 1.86 -0.01
C ILE A 74 -0.37 3.07 0.89
N TYR A 75 -0.95 3.03 2.10
CA TYR A 75 -0.70 4.06 3.10
C TYR A 75 0.40 3.57 4.03
N PHE A 76 1.43 4.38 4.20
CA PHE A 76 2.60 3.96 4.98
C PHE A 76 3.21 5.16 5.69
N ARG A 77 4.07 4.88 6.65
CA ARG A 77 4.89 5.90 7.28
C ARG A 77 6.35 5.47 7.24
N VAL A 78 7.24 6.46 7.25
CA VAL A 78 8.66 6.20 7.27
C VAL A 78 9.14 6.31 8.71
N ALA A 79 9.85 5.31 9.18
CA ALA A 79 10.42 5.28 10.51
C ALA A 79 11.86 4.79 10.39
N GLU A 80 12.80 5.68 10.60
CA GLU A 80 14.23 5.38 10.46
C GLU A 80 14.56 4.86 9.07
N ASP A 81 15.01 3.61 8.96
CA ASP A 81 15.38 3.00 7.70
C ASP A 81 14.32 2.03 7.18
N LYS A 82 13.11 2.11 7.69
CA LYS A 82 12.04 1.19 7.26
C LYS A 82 10.77 1.93 6.90
N ILE A 83 9.97 1.24 6.09
CA ILE A 83 8.64 1.67 5.68
C ILE A 83 7.64 0.77 6.40
N GLN A 84 6.76 1.37 7.19
CA GLN A 84 5.69 0.64 7.88
C GLN A 84 4.40 0.86 7.12
N VAL A 85 3.87 -0.18 6.48
CA VAL A 85 2.61 -0.12 5.75
C VAL A 85 1.45 -0.19 6.74
N LEU A 86 0.59 0.83 6.69
CA LEU A 86 -0.51 1.01 7.64
C LEU A 86 -1.84 0.53 7.10
N ARG A 87 -2.08 0.73 5.78
CA ARG A 87 -3.34 0.34 5.13
C ARG A 87 -3.09 -0.07 3.69
N ILE A 88 -3.83 -1.06 3.23
CA ILE A 88 -3.97 -1.41 1.81
C ILE A 88 -5.43 -1.08 1.48
N TRP A 89 -5.67 -0.11 0.60
CA TRP A 89 -6.97 0.54 0.51
C TRP A 89 -7.40 0.81 -0.92
N HIS A 90 -8.58 0.32 -1.31
CA HIS A 90 -9.07 0.54 -2.66
C HIS A 90 -9.32 2.04 -2.90
N ALA A 91 -8.91 2.52 -4.08
CA ALA A 91 -8.94 3.94 -4.40
C ALA A 91 -10.37 4.52 -4.48
N SER A 92 -11.39 3.68 -4.72
CA SER A 92 -12.78 4.14 -4.77
C SER A 92 -13.42 4.34 -3.40
N ARG A 93 -12.79 3.85 -2.33
CA ARG A 93 -13.31 4.03 -0.98
C ARG A 93 -12.89 5.37 -0.42
N ARG A 94 -13.69 5.91 0.52
CA ARG A 94 -13.26 7.08 1.28
C ARG A 94 -11.93 6.79 1.95
N PRO A 95 -11.05 7.80 2.07
CA PRO A 95 -9.79 7.60 2.78
C PRO A 95 -10.01 6.99 4.17
N PRO A 96 -9.08 6.15 4.64
CA PRO A 96 -9.25 5.47 5.92
C PRO A 96 -9.22 6.45 7.09
N CYS A 97 -9.98 6.14 8.13
CA CYS A 97 -9.95 6.86 9.40
C CYS A 97 -8.84 6.30 10.30
N GLY A 98 -8.40 7.11 11.24
CA GLY A 98 -7.48 6.62 12.27
C GLY A 98 -6.01 6.55 11.87
N LEU A 99 -5.66 7.16 10.75
CA LEU A 99 -4.26 7.32 10.38
C LEU A 99 -3.69 8.56 11.06
#